data_a03ab868ef23207a9eca0d18dee9fb6d
#
_entry.id   a03ab868ef23207a9eca0d18dee9fb6d
#
_cell.length_a   1.000
_cell.length_b   1.000
_cell.length_c   1.000
_cell.angle_alpha   90.00
_cell.angle_beta   90.00
_cell.angle_gamma   90.00
#
_symmetry.space_group_name_H-M   'P 1'
#
loop_
_entity.id
_entity.type
_entity.pdbx_description
1 polymer ?
#
loop_
_entity_poly.entity_id
_entity_poly.type
_entity_poly.pdbx_seq_one_letter_code
_entity_poly.pdbx_strand_id
1 'polypeptide(L)'
;LVVQGLALLALPLTMWLMRSLPDRGYLFSKAIGILFVSVVAWLLASLEWVSFSPRSIALATLILAAVSAVVLTYRRDDIIGFLRRRWSLILIGELVFLAAFFAFLGLRMANPDLWHPFRGGEKPMDLAYLNAVTRSTIMPPLDPWFSGGFLNYYYFGQFITGTLIKATGIDVRIAYNLAIPLFFALTVGGAFSL
;
A
#
# COMPACT_ATOMS: atom_id res chain seq x y z
N LEU A 1 -11.12 -2.67 0.25
CA LEU A 1 -11.26 -3.68 -0.81
C LEU A 1 -10.00 -3.79 -1.67
N VAL A 2 -9.46 -2.68 -2.25
CA VAL A 2 -8.27 -2.71 -3.13
C VAL A 2 -7.07 -3.34 -2.43
N VAL A 3 -6.75 -2.94 -1.19
CA VAL A 3 -5.65 -3.53 -0.40
C VAL A 3 -5.79 -5.04 -0.27
N GLN A 4 -6.99 -5.53 0.00
CA GLN A 4 -7.25 -6.98 0.11
C GLN A 4 -7.13 -7.68 -1.25
N GLY A 5 -7.56 -7.03 -2.34
CA GLY A 5 -7.37 -7.54 -3.69
C GLY A 5 -5.89 -7.70 -4.04
N LEU A 6 -5.08 -6.66 -3.77
CA LEU A 6 -3.63 -6.70 -3.98
C LEU A 6 -2.94 -7.75 -3.09
N ALA A 7 -3.42 -7.92 -1.84
CA ALA A 7 -2.92 -8.94 -0.94
C ALA A 7 -3.16 -10.36 -1.48
N LEU A 8 -4.37 -10.63 -1.97
CA LEU A 8 -4.71 -11.92 -2.57
C LEU A 8 -3.87 -12.21 -3.83
N LEU A 9 -3.65 -11.20 -4.66
CA LEU A 9 -2.76 -11.34 -5.82
C LEU A 9 -1.30 -11.58 -5.41
N ALA A 10 -0.80 -10.92 -4.38
CA ALA A 10 0.56 -11.09 -3.89
C ALA A 10 0.76 -12.38 -3.07
N LEU A 11 -0.33 -13.00 -2.57
CA LEU A 11 -0.27 -14.08 -1.61
C LEU A 11 0.62 -15.27 -2.05
N PRO A 12 0.53 -15.82 -3.27
CA PRO A 12 1.38 -16.91 -3.70
C PRO A 12 2.86 -16.56 -3.64
N LEU A 13 3.22 -15.36 -4.12
CA LEU A 13 4.59 -14.85 -4.10
C LEU A 13 5.10 -14.69 -2.67
N THR A 14 4.30 -14.07 -1.81
CA THR A 14 4.67 -13.82 -0.41
C THR A 14 4.86 -15.11 0.37
N MET A 15 3.93 -16.05 0.25
CA MET A 15 4.02 -17.36 0.91
C MET A 15 5.20 -18.20 0.40
N TRP A 16 5.65 -17.98 -0.81
CA TRP A 16 6.86 -18.60 -1.34
C TRP A 16 8.13 -17.93 -0.81
N LEU A 17 8.19 -16.62 -0.71
CA LEU A 17 9.34 -15.86 -0.21
C LEU A 17 9.53 -16.00 1.32
N MET A 18 8.43 -16.02 2.06
CA MET A 18 8.43 -15.95 3.54
C MET A 18 8.02 -17.28 4.19
N ARG A 19 8.49 -18.41 3.65
CA ARG A 19 8.13 -19.75 4.17
C ARG A 19 8.54 -20.02 5.62
N SER A 20 9.54 -19.30 6.12
CA SER A 20 10.05 -19.44 7.48
C SER A 20 9.15 -18.84 8.55
N LEU A 21 8.22 -17.95 8.16
CA LEU A 21 7.29 -17.32 9.09
C LEU A 21 6.14 -18.28 9.48
N PRO A 22 5.59 -18.15 10.70
CA PRO A 22 4.48 -18.99 11.17
C PRO A 22 3.25 -18.95 10.27
N ASP A 23 2.91 -17.79 9.72
CA ASP A 23 1.82 -17.56 8.78
C ASP A 23 2.26 -17.53 7.31
N ARG A 24 3.55 -17.85 7.05
CA ARG A 24 4.20 -17.76 5.73
C ARG A 24 4.05 -16.37 5.08
N GLY A 25 4.03 -15.34 5.89
CA GLY A 25 3.90 -13.97 5.42
C GLY A 25 2.50 -13.61 4.89
N TYR A 26 1.47 -14.32 5.34
CA TYR A 26 0.09 -14.03 4.94
C TYR A 26 -0.28 -12.56 5.16
N LEU A 27 0.00 -12.01 6.33
CA LEU A 27 -0.27 -10.60 6.62
C LEU A 27 0.66 -9.64 5.86
N PHE A 28 1.90 -10.05 5.60
CA PHE A 28 2.82 -9.29 4.74
C PHE A 28 2.35 -9.20 3.29
N SER A 29 1.47 -10.09 2.82
CA SER A 29 0.95 -10.02 1.45
C SER A 29 0.24 -8.70 1.14
N LYS A 30 -0.38 -8.06 2.14
CA LYS A 30 -1.00 -6.73 2.02
C LYS A 30 0.05 -5.65 1.72
N ALA A 31 1.12 -5.62 2.51
CA ALA A 31 2.21 -4.66 2.33
C ALA A 31 2.99 -4.93 1.03
N ILE A 32 3.31 -6.19 0.74
CA ILE A 32 4.04 -6.59 -0.47
C ILE A 32 3.22 -6.29 -1.73
N GLY A 33 1.92 -6.56 -1.71
CA GLY A 33 1.04 -6.25 -2.85
C GLY A 33 1.00 -4.76 -3.17
N ILE A 34 0.81 -3.92 -2.16
CA ILE A 34 0.82 -2.46 -2.32
C ILE A 34 2.21 -1.98 -2.77
N LEU A 35 3.27 -2.45 -2.11
CA LEU A 35 4.65 -2.03 -2.39
C LEU A 35 5.06 -2.42 -3.80
N PHE A 36 4.80 -3.66 -4.23
CA PHE A 36 5.14 -4.14 -5.58
C PHE A 36 4.48 -3.28 -6.65
N VAL A 37 3.17 -3.06 -6.54
CA VAL A 37 2.43 -2.24 -7.53
C VAL A 37 2.93 -0.81 -7.52
N SER A 38 3.21 -0.24 -6.34
CA SER A 38 3.75 1.12 -6.22
C SER A 38 5.14 1.24 -6.83
N VAL A 39 6.05 0.30 -6.55
CA VAL A 39 7.42 0.33 -7.11
C VAL A 39 7.39 0.21 -8.63
N VAL A 40 6.61 -0.72 -9.18
CA VAL A 40 6.51 -0.88 -10.64
C VAL A 40 5.90 0.37 -11.28
N ALA A 41 4.81 0.92 -10.73
CA ALA A 41 4.21 2.14 -11.24
C ALA A 41 5.16 3.35 -11.14
N TRP A 42 5.93 3.43 -10.05
CA TRP A 42 6.94 4.45 -9.86
C TRP A 42 8.07 4.36 -10.90
N LEU A 43 8.60 3.16 -11.13
CA LEU A 43 9.63 2.92 -12.14
C LEU A 43 9.14 3.30 -13.53
N LEU A 44 7.94 2.88 -13.92
CA LEU A 44 7.35 3.21 -15.22
C LEU A 44 7.20 4.72 -15.41
N ALA A 45 6.80 5.44 -14.36
CA ALA A 45 6.62 6.90 -14.40
C ALA A 45 7.96 7.66 -14.34
N SER A 46 8.95 7.15 -13.62
CA SER A 46 10.29 7.75 -13.51
C SER A 46 11.12 7.58 -14.78
N LEU A 47 10.91 6.47 -15.49
CA LEU A 47 11.52 6.21 -16.80
C LEU A 47 10.72 6.83 -17.97
N GLU A 48 9.61 7.49 -17.66
CA GLU A 48 8.67 8.11 -18.62
C GLU A 48 8.11 7.11 -19.67
N TRP A 49 8.18 5.79 -19.38
CA TRP A 49 7.63 4.77 -20.27
C TRP A 49 6.11 4.76 -20.25
N VAL A 50 5.52 4.93 -19.06
CA VAL A 50 4.06 5.01 -18.86
C VAL A 50 3.76 6.04 -17.81
N SER A 51 2.90 7.00 -18.12
CA SER A 51 2.46 8.04 -17.16
C SER A 51 1.85 7.46 -15.90
N PHE A 52 2.12 8.07 -14.75
CA PHE A 52 1.49 7.70 -13.47
C PHE A 52 -0.02 7.95 -13.51
N SER A 53 -0.77 6.91 -13.72
CA SER A 53 -2.22 6.92 -13.98
C SER A 53 -2.86 5.61 -13.55
N PRO A 54 -4.19 5.49 -13.53
CA PRO A 54 -4.86 4.21 -13.32
C PRO A 54 -4.40 3.10 -14.28
N ARG A 55 -3.98 3.46 -15.50
CA ARG A 55 -3.46 2.49 -16.48
C ARG A 55 -2.12 1.89 -16.06
N SER A 56 -1.18 2.71 -15.57
CA SER A 56 0.12 2.19 -15.09
C SER A 56 -0.06 1.32 -13.85
N ILE A 57 -1.02 1.66 -12.98
CA ILE A 57 -1.35 0.85 -11.79
C ILE A 57 -1.99 -0.48 -12.21
N ALA A 58 -2.89 -0.48 -13.19
CA ALA A 58 -3.47 -1.70 -13.75
C ALA A 58 -2.38 -2.59 -14.38
N LEU A 59 -1.45 -2.01 -15.14
CA LEU A 59 -0.31 -2.74 -15.71
C LEU A 59 0.57 -3.35 -14.60
N ALA A 60 0.93 -2.57 -13.58
CA ALA A 60 1.71 -3.07 -12.45
C ALA A 60 0.98 -4.19 -11.69
N THR A 61 -0.34 -4.09 -11.55
CA THR A 61 -1.18 -5.13 -10.95
C THR A 61 -1.21 -6.40 -11.80
N LEU A 62 -1.28 -6.27 -13.11
CA LEU A 62 -1.19 -7.41 -14.04
C LEU A 62 0.18 -8.10 -13.98
N ILE A 63 1.26 -7.33 -13.85
CA ILE A 63 2.61 -7.90 -13.67
C ILE A 63 2.67 -8.69 -12.35
N LEU A 64 2.16 -8.13 -11.25
CA LEU A 64 2.06 -8.85 -9.98
C LEU A 64 1.25 -10.15 -10.13
N ALA A 65 0.09 -10.08 -10.78
CA ALA A 65 -0.76 -11.24 -11.01
C ALA A 65 -0.05 -12.32 -11.84
N ALA A 66 0.69 -11.93 -12.90
CA ALA A 66 1.45 -12.86 -13.73
C ALA A 66 2.58 -13.55 -12.94
N VAL A 67 3.37 -12.78 -12.17
CA VAL A 67 4.44 -13.35 -11.32
C VAL A 67 3.86 -14.30 -10.28
N SER A 68 2.78 -13.91 -9.61
CA SER A 68 2.12 -14.74 -8.61
C SER A 68 1.47 -15.99 -9.22
N ALA A 69 0.92 -15.90 -10.42
CA ALA A 69 0.37 -17.04 -11.13
C ALA A 69 1.45 -18.09 -11.45
N VAL A 70 2.63 -17.66 -11.87
CA VAL A 70 3.77 -18.57 -12.07
C VAL A 70 4.11 -19.30 -10.77
N VAL A 71 4.21 -18.61 -9.65
CA VAL A 71 4.46 -19.24 -8.35
C VAL A 71 3.32 -20.21 -7.99
N LEU A 72 2.07 -19.82 -8.22
CA LEU A 72 0.90 -20.63 -7.91
C LEU A 72 0.86 -21.92 -8.73
N THR A 73 1.24 -21.90 -10.01
CA THR A 73 1.29 -23.12 -10.84
C THR A 73 2.23 -24.18 -10.28
N TYR A 74 3.38 -23.77 -9.73
CA TYR A 74 4.38 -24.69 -9.17
C TYR A 74 4.15 -25.05 -7.70
N ARG A 75 3.35 -24.28 -6.95
CA ARG A 75 3.23 -24.40 -5.48
C ARG A 75 1.78 -24.51 -5.00
N ARG A 76 0.83 -24.73 -5.89
CA ARG A 76 -0.61 -24.72 -5.60
C ARG A 76 -1.00 -25.60 -4.41
N ASP A 77 -0.56 -26.85 -4.41
CA ASP A 77 -0.99 -27.81 -3.39
C ASP A 77 -0.37 -27.50 -2.02
N ASP A 78 0.88 -27.02 -2.00
CA ASP A 78 1.54 -26.57 -0.78
C ASP A 78 0.84 -25.33 -0.18
N ILE A 79 0.52 -24.33 -1.02
CA ILE A 79 -0.17 -23.10 -0.60
C ILE A 79 -1.59 -23.43 -0.10
N ILE A 80 -2.38 -24.15 -0.88
CA ILE A 80 -3.76 -24.51 -0.49
C ILE A 80 -3.76 -25.40 0.74
N GLY A 81 -2.86 -26.37 0.80
CA GLY A 81 -2.70 -27.26 1.96
C GLY A 81 -2.34 -26.47 3.23
N PHE A 82 -1.47 -25.47 3.13
CA PHE A 82 -1.13 -24.59 4.25
C PHE A 82 -2.35 -23.76 4.68
N LEU A 83 -3.02 -23.07 3.77
CA LEU A 83 -4.20 -22.26 4.07
C LEU A 83 -5.30 -23.07 4.78
N ARG A 84 -5.54 -24.31 4.33
CA ARG A 84 -6.53 -25.20 4.96
C ARG A 84 -6.10 -25.66 6.36
N ARG A 85 -4.81 -25.94 6.58
CA ARG A 85 -4.31 -26.41 7.90
C ARG A 85 -4.20 -25.27 8.91
N ARG A 86 -3.92 -24.07 8.47
CA ARG A 86 -3.65 -22.90 9.32
C ARG A 86 -4.72 -21.81 9.24
N TRP A 87 -5.94 -22.16 8.81
CA TRP A 87 -7.03 -21.22 8.62
C TRP A 87 -7.33 -20.38 9.88
N SER A 88 -7.20 -20.98 11.07
CA SER A 88 -7.42 -20.27 12.34
C SER A 88 -6.37 -19.18 12.59
N LEU A 89 -5.08 -19.46 12.30
CA LEU A 89 -4.01 -18.47 12.40
C LEU A 89 -4.26 -17.29 11.43
N ILE A 90 -4.68 -17.61 10.21
CA ILE A 90 -5.03 -16.62 9.18
C ILE A 90 -6.20 -15.75 9.65
N LEU A 91 -7.25 -16.36 10.18
CA LEU A 91 -8.42 -15.65 10.68
C LEU A 91 -8.05 -14.73 11.85
N ILE A 92 -7.25 -15.22 12.81
CA ILE A 92 -6.79 -14.40 13.94
C ILE A 92 -5.96 -13.21 13.40
N GLY A 93 -5.06 -13.44 12.46
CA GLY A 93 -4.27 -12.39 11.83
C GLY A 93 -5.14 -11.33 11.13
N GLU A 94 -6.16 -11.74 10.39
CA GLU A 94 -7.13 -10.80 9.79
C GLU A 94 -7.88 -10.00 10.84
N LEU A 95 -8.31 -10.63 11.92
CA LEU A 95 -8.99 -9.95 13.02
C LEU A 95 -8.06 -8.93 13.72
N VAL A 96 -6.79 -9.29 13.95
CA VAL A 96 -5.77 -8.38 14.49
C VAL A 96 -5.57 -7.17 13.56
N PHE A 97 -5.41 -7.42 12.25
CA PHE A 97 -5.28 -6.35 11.26
C PHE A 97 -6.50 -5.42 11.25
N LEU A 98 -7.71 -5.97 11.22
CA LEU A 98 -8.95 -5.19 11.22
C LEU A 98 -9.13 -4.43 12.54
N ALA A 99 -8.85 -5.05 13.68
CA ALA A 99 -8.93 -4.40 14.98
C ALA A 99 -7.97 -3.21 15.06
N ALA A 100 -6.72 -3.37 14.61
CA ALA A 100 -5.73 -2.30 14.56
C ALA A 100 -6.18 -1.17 13.61
N PHE A 101 -6.70 -1.51 12.43
CA PHE A 101 -7.22 -0.53 11.48
C PHE A 101 -8.36 0.28 12.06
N PHE A 102 -9.39 -0.37 12.59
CA PHE A 102 -10.57 0.32 13.10
C PHE A 102 -10.31 1.08 14.41
N ALA A 103 -9.44 0.57 15.28
CA ALA A 103 -9.02 1.29 16.49
C ALA A 103 -8.35 2.61 16.12
N PHE A 104 -7.38 2.57 15.17
CA PHE A 104 -6.70 3.80 14.74
C PHE A 104 -7.59 4.70 13.89
N LEU A 105 -8.51 4.13 13.11
CA LEU A 105 -9.52 4.90 12.37
C LEU A 105 -10.42 5.68 13.34
N GLY A 106 -10.82 5.08 14.46
CA GLY A 106 -11.58 5.78 15.52
C GLY A 106 -10.82 6.99 16.07
N LEU A 107 -9.51 6.86 16.32
CA LEU A 107 -8.65 7.98 16.73
C LEU A 107 -8.59 9.07 15.65
N ARG A 108 -8.50 8.70 14.37
CA ARG A 108 -8.50 9.66 13.24
C ARG A 108 -9.86 10.36 13.08
N MET A 109 -10.96 9.65 13.31
CA MET A 109 -12.30 10.25 13.28
C MET A 109 -12.50 11.26 14.42
N ALA A 110 -11.88 11.04 15.58
CA ALA A 110 -11.89 11.99 16.69
C ALA A 110 -11.06 13.26 16.41
N ASN A 111 -10.05 13.18 15.51
CA ASN A 111 -9.23 14.33 15.09
C ASN A 111 -8.86 14.20 13.60
N PRO A 112 -9.81 14.50 12.69
CA PRO A 112 -9.58 14.37 11.24
C PRO A 112 -8.84 15.56 10.62
N ASP A 113 -8.46 16.57 11.41
CA ASP A 113 -7.87 17.80 10.92
C ASP A 113 -6.59 17.57 10.12
N LEU A 114 -6.54 18.18 8.94
CA LEU A 114 -5.37 18.22 8.04
C LEU A 114 -4.61 19.53 8.15
N TRP A 115 -5.19 20.50 8.83
CA TRP A 115 -4.61 21.83 9.04
C TRP A 115 -4.91 22.31 10.45
N HIS A 116 -3.87 22.83 11.13
CA HIS A 116 -4.04 23.60 12.37
C HIS A 116 -2.91 24.62 12.45
N PRO A 117 -3.22 25.94 12.64
CA PRO A 117 -2.23 27.00 12.55
C PRO A 117 -1.10 26.89 13.59
N PHE A 118 -1.37 26.27 14.75
CA PHE A 118 -0.39 26.17 15.85
C PHE A 118 -0.02 24.74 16.24
N ARG A 119 -0.81 23.72 15.83
CA ARG A 119 -0.64 22.32 16.25
C ARG A 119 -0.71 21.34 15.06
N GLY A 120 -0.59 21.83 13.84
CA GLY A 120 -0.70 21.03 12.61
C GLY A 120 0.48 20.09 12.40
N GLY A 121 1.63 20.41 12.95
CA GLY A 121 2.87 19.69 12.67
C GLY A 121 3.18 19.71 11.17
N GLU A 122 3.63 18.57 10.65
CA GLU A 122 3.99 18.39 9.24
C GLU A 122 2.79 18.07 8.32
N LYS A 123 1.58 17.92 8.85
CA LYS A 123 0.39 17.55 8.07
C LYS A 123 0.15 18.40 6.82
N PRO A 124 0.29 19.75 6.86
CA PRO A 124 0.13 20.58 5.66
C PRO A 124 1.17 20.27 4.58
N MET A 125 2.41 20.00 4.98
CA MET A 125 3.50 19.62 4.06
C MET A 125 3.22 18.25 3.45
N ASP A 126 2.88 17.25 4.26
CA ASP A 126 2.55 15.90 3.80
C ASP A 126 1.37 15.91 2.84
N LEU A 127 0.32 16.71 3.13
CA LEU A 127 -0.83 16.84 2.25
C LEU A 127 -0.45 17.55 0.93
N ALA A 128 0.44 18.55 0.98
CA ALA A 128 0.95 19.21 -0.22
C ALA A 128 1.74 18.22 -1.10
N TYR A 129 2.61 17.39 -0.51
CA TYR A 129 3.36 16.36 -1.22
C TYR A 129 2.43 15.27 -1.80
N LEU A 130 1.43 14.84 -1.04
CA LEU A 130 0.43 13.87 -1.54
C LEU A 130 -0.34 14.45 -2.74
N ASN A 131 -0.71 15.74 -2.69
CA ASN A 131 -1.34 16.42 -3.81
C ASN A 131 -0.40 16.55 -5.02
N ALA A 132 0.88 16.91 -4.81
CA ALA A 132 1.87 16.99 -5.88
C ALA A 132 2.03 15.63 -6.58
N VAL A 133 2.19 14.55 -5.82
CA VAL A 133 2.29 13.17 -6.33
C VAL A 133 1.03 12.78 -7.11
N THR A 134 -0.17 13.00 -6.55
CA THR A 134 -1.41 12.55 -7.18
C THR A 134 -1.74 13.31 -8.46
N ARG A 135 -1.31 14.57 -8.57
CA ARG A 135 -1.49 15.40 -9.79
C ARG A 135 -0.44 15.12 -10.85
N SER A 136 0.73 14.64 -10.45
CA SER A 136 1.82 14.36 -11.39
C SER A 136 1.53 13.14 -12.26
N THR A 137 2.08 13.18 -13.47
CA THR A 137 2.09 12.05 -14.42
C THR A 137 3.46 11.44 -14.59
N ILE A 138 4.52 12.14 -14.15
CA ILE A 138 5.93 11.71 -14.15
C ILE A 138 6.47 11.74 -12.73
N MET A 139 7.54 11.02 -12.46
CA MET A 139 8.22 10.99 -11.16
C MET A 139 9.70 11.33 -11.32
N PRO A 140 10.28 12.09 -10.39
CA PRO A 140 9.64 12.75 -9.23
C PRO A 140 8.68 13.89 -9.65
N PRO A 141 7.66 14.21 -8.82
CA PRO A 141 6.75 15.32 -9.09
C PRO A 141 7.43 16.68 -8.89
N LEU A 142 6.82 17.74 -9.41
CA LEU A 142 7.25 19.10 -9.07
C LEU A 142 7.08 19.38 -7.58
N ASP A 143 8.06 20.06 -6.99
CA ASP A 143 8.04 20.42 -5.57
C ASP A 143 7.01 21.54 -5.33
N PRO A 144 6.01 21.35 -4.43
CA PRO A 144 5.01 22.37 -4.15
C PRO A 144 5.54 23.56 -3.35
N TRP A 145 6.74 23.44 -2.75
CA TRP A 145 7.38 24.48 -1.93
C TRP A 145 8.56 25.14 -2.61
N PHE A 146 9.13 24.51 -3.64
CA PHE A 146 10.28 25.03 -4.38
C PHE A 146 9.95 25.18 -5.86
N SER A 147 9.67 26.39 -6.30
CA SER A 147 9.28 26.71 -7.68
C SER A 147 10.33 26.29 -8.70
N GLY A 148 9.91 25.51 -9.70
CA GLY A 148 10.76 25.03 -10.79
C GLY A 148 11.66 23.84 -10.44
N GLY A 149 11.60 23.34 -9.20
CA GLY A 149 12.33 22.16 -8.77
C GLY A 149 11.47 20.89 -8.75
N PHE A 150 12.14 19.75 -8.75
CA PHE A 150 11.51 18.46 -8.49
C PHE A 150 11.63 18.11 -7.01
N LEU A 151 10.62 17.39 -6.49
CA LEU A 151 10.60 16.92 -5.12
C LEU A 151 11.69 15.87 -4.91
N ASN A 152 12.73 16.23 -4.17
CA ASN A 152 13.86 15.36 -3.84
C ASN A 152 13.87 14.89 -2.38
N TYR A 153 12.85 15.24 -1.61
CA TYR A 153 12.62 14.76 -0.25
C TYR A 153 11.99 13.35 -0.29
N TYR A 154 11.89 12.65 0.83
CA TYR A 154 11.31 11.31 0.85
C TYR A 154 9.79 11.35 0.65
N TYR A 155 9.36 11.23 -0.58
CA TYR A 155 7.94 11.27 -0.98
C TYR A 155 7.35 9.88 -1.30
N PHE A 156 8.12 8.80 -1.16
CA PHE A 156 7.66 7.48 -1.58
C PHE A 156 6.49 6.97 -0.74
N GLY A 157 6.38 7.36 0.54
CA GLY A 157 5.20 7.10 1.36
C GLY A 157 3.94 7.76 0.80
N GLN A 158 4.05 9.02 0.38
CA GLN A 158 2.97 9.73 -0.31
C GLN A 158 2.68 9.12 -1.68
N PHE A 159 3.69 8.57 -2.38
CA PHE A 159 3.51 7.86 -3.64
C PHE A 159 2.71 6.56 -3.46
N ILE A 160 2.99 5.76 -2.43
CA ILE A 160 2.20 4.58 -2.09
C ILE A 160 0.73 4.96 -1.87
N THR A 161 0.48 6.01 -1.10
CA THR A 161 -0.87 6.53 -0.87
C THR A 161 -1.50 7.06 -2.17
N GLY A 162 -0.74 7.78 -2.99
CA GLY A 162 -1.15 8.27 -4.31
C GLY A 162 -1.50 7.14 -5.28
N THR A 163 -0.79 6.01 -5.21
CA THR A 163 -1.12 4.79 -5.96
C THR A 163 -2.50 4.26 -5.58
N LEU A 164 -2.80 4.19 -4.27
CA LEU A 164 -4.11 3.78 -3.79
C LEU A 164 -5.22 4.77 -4.17
N ILE A 165 -4.93 6.09 -4.14
CA ILE A 165 -5.87 7.13 -4.59
C ILE A 165 -6.21 6.94 -6.07
N LYS A 166 -5.21 6.81 -6.94
CA LYS A 166 -5.44 6.61 -8.38
C LYS A 166 -6.11 5.28 -8.70
N ALA A 167 -5.89 4.23 -7.87
CA ALA A 167 -6.56 2.95 -8.02
C ALA A 167 -8.03 2.96 -7.60
N THR A 168 -8.42 3.86 -6.67
CA THR A 168 -9.75 3.86 -6.05
C THR A 168 -10.61 5.05 -6.45
N GLY A 169 -10.00 6.16 -6.86
CA GLY A 169 -10.69 7.44 -7.09
C GLY A 169 -11.13 8.16 -5.82
N ILE A 170 -10.68 7.73 -4.63
CA ILE A 170 -11.02 8.39 -3.35
C ILE A 170 -10.38 9.79 -3.30
N ASP A 171 -11.12 10.77 -2.74
CA ASP A 171 -10.60 12.12 -2.51
C ASP A 171 -9.33 12.10 -1.66
N VAL A 172 -8.36 12.95 -2.01
CA VAL A 172 -7.02 13.00 -1.39
C VAL A 172 -7.10 13.22 0.11
N ARG A 173 -8.02 14.05 0.60
CA ARG A 173 -8.20 14.36 2.03
C ARG A 173 -8.72 13.15 2.81
N ILE A 174 -9.64 12.41 2.21
CA ILE A 174 -10.17 11.16 2.79
C ILE A 174 -9.07 10.10 2.78
N ALA A 175 -8.37 9.94 1.67
CA ALA A 175 -7.29 8.98 1.52
C ALA A 175 -6.14 9.23 2.51
N TYR A 176 -5.76 10.49 2.75
CA TYR A 176 -4.77 10.86 3.76
C TYR A 176 -5.17 10.33 5.14
N ASN A 177 -6.44 10.58 5.55
CA ASN A 177 -6.96 10.11 6.83
C ASN A 177 -7.10 8.59 6.94
N LEU A 178 -7.29 7.87 5.83
CA LEU A 178 -7.35 6.41 5.78
C LEU A 178 -5.97 5.75 5.70
N ALA A 179 -4.98 6.43 5.13
CA ALA A 179 -3.63 5.89 4.97
C ALA A 179 -2.95 5.65 6.33
N ILE A 180 -3.13 6.55 7.29
CA ILE A 180 -2.51 6.43 8.61
C ILE A 180 -2.99 5.17 9.36
N PRO A 181 -4.31 4.92 9.51
CA PRO A 181 -4.80 3.65 10.05
C PRO A 181 -4.34 2.43 9.27
N LEU A 182 -4.26 2.54 7.94
CA LEU A 182 -3.79 1.45 7.09
C LEU A 182 -2.34 1.10 7.40
N PHE A 183 -1.43 2.08 7.42
CA PHE A 183 -0.02 1.84 7.72
C PHE A 183 0.18 1.32 9.14
N PHE A 184 -0.58 1.83 10.11
CA PHE A 184 -0.58 1.28 11.46
C PHE A 184 -0.99 -0.20 11.47
N ALA A 185 -2.09 -0.55 10.80
CA ALA A 185 -2.55 -1.94 10.72
C ALA A 185 -1.57 -2.85 9.98
N LEU A 186 -0.90 -2.37 8.93
CA LEU A 186 0.17 -3.11 8.25
C LEU A 186 1.35 -3.38 9.18
N THR A 187 1.73 -2.39 10.01
CA THR A 187 2.81 -2.54 11.00
C THR A 187 2.44 -3.59 12.07
N VAL A 188 1.23 -3.47 12.64
CA VAL A 188 0.73 -4.44 13.65
C VAL A 188 0.63 -5.84 13.05
N GLY A 189 0.09 -5.96 11.82
CA GLY A 189 0.01 -7.24 11.12
C GLY A 189 1.38 -7.83 10.82
N GLY A 190 2.35 -7.01 10.40
CA GLY A 190 3.73 -7.45 10.20
C GLY A 190 4.38 -7.95 11.49
N ALA A 191 4.21 -7.21 12.60
CA ALA A 191 4.71 -7.64 13.90
C ALA A 191 4.06 -8.94 14.40
N PHE A 192 2.78 -9.17 14.10
CA PHE A 192 2.09 -10.42 14.43
C PHE A 192 2.61 -11.61 13.61
N SER A 193 3.07 -11.39 12.37
CA SER A 193 3.63 -12.45 11.50
C SER A 193 5.02 -12.91 11.91
N LEU A 194 5.78 -12.11 12.68
CA LEU A 194 7.15 -12.43 13.12
C LEU A 194 7.17 -13.37 14.32
#